data_739c15086ffb8fb5c57ee4b9e366b663
#
_entry.id   739c15086ffb8fb5c57ee4b9e366b663
#
_cell.length_a   1.000
_cell.length_b   1.000
_cell.length_c   1.000
_cell.angle_alpha   90.00
_cell.angle_beta   90.00
_cell.angle_gamma   90.00
#
_symmetry.space_group_name_H-M   'P 1'
#
loop_
_entity.id
_entity.type
_entity.pdbx_description
1 polymer ?
#
loop_
_entity_poly.entity_id
_entity_poly.type
_entity_poly.pdbx_seq_one_letter_code
_entity_poly.pdbx_strand_id
1 'polypeptide(L)'
;MGRKRKSQQLTPLELEIMKVLWDTGPATVQAVQGRLPGQPRLAYTTVQTMLNILYRKEKVDRTLKQRAYEYRATLSRNKAARQTIRDVVDRLFGGSAESLVMSLVESRQLSPERLAELTRLVEQAQRPKLSPRKGENREGKG
;
A
#
# COMPACT_ATOMS: atom_id res chain seq x y z
N MET A 1 7.20 -21.35 -4.75
CA MET A 1 6.05 -20.97 -4.05
C MET A 1 6.35 -20.00 -2.96
N GLY A 2 6.96 -20.45 -1.93
CA GLY A 2 7.28 -19.57 -0.85
C GLY A 2 8.10 -18.38 -1.30
N ARG A 3 8.94 -18.61 -2.27
CA ARG A 3 9.77 -17.54 -2.75
C ARG A 3 9.01 -16.41 -3.34
N LYS A 4 7.97 -16.68 -4.08
CA LYS A 4 7.19 -15.65 -4.68
C LYS A 4 6.54 -14.81 -3.62
N ARG A 5 6.02 -15.43 -2.60
CA ARG A 5 5.39 -14.67 -1.57
C ARG A 5 6.37 -13.76 -0.87
N LYS A 6 7.56 -14.24 -0.60
CA LYS A 6 8.54 -13.42 0.03
C LYS A 6 8.89 -12.25 -0.82
N SER A 7 9.03 -12.46 -2.12
CA SER A 7 9.43 -11.38 -2.98
C SER A 7 8.36 -10.31 -3.11
N GLN A 8 7.14 -10.59 -2.66
CA GLN A 8 6.09 -9.60 -2.76
C GLN A 8 6.07 -8.64 -1.60
N GLN A 9 6.77 -8.99 -0.53
CA GLN A 9 6.80 -8.10 0.62
C GLN A 9 7.86 -7.05 0.45
N LEU A 10 7.58 -5.86 0.91
CA LEU A 10 8.53 -4.78 0.86
C LEU A 10 9.32 -4.73 2.16
N THR A 11 10.63 -4.64 2.05
CA THR A 11 11.46 -4.43 3.22
C THR A 11 11.26 -2.98 3.68
N PRO A 12 11.69 -2.63 4.88
CA PRO A 12 11.52 -1.26 5.35
C PRO A 12 12.15 -0.23 4.43
N LEU A 13 13.34 -0.49 3.89
CA LEU A 13 13.96 0.46 3.00
C LEU A 13 13.24 0.52 1.67
N GLU A 14 12.81 -0.62 1.16
CA GLU A 14 12.04 -0.64 -0.07
C GLU A 14 10.76 0.17 0.09
N LEU A 15 10.13 0.07 1.25
CA LEU A 15 8.92 0.82 1.49
C LEU A 15 9.19 2.33 1.49
N GLU A 16 10.31 2.75 2.08
CA GLU A 16 10.64 4.17 2.08
C GLU A 16 10.82 4.68 0.65
N ILE A 17 11.43 3.88 -0.20
CA ILE A 17 11.62 4.26 -1.58
C ILE A 17 10.28 4.32 -2.30
N MET A 18 9.42 3.33 -2.07
CA MET A 18 8.10 3.34 -2.69
C MET A 18 7.29 4.54 -2.25
N LYS A 19 7.43 4.96 -0.98
CA LYS A 19 6.72 6.13 -0.50
C LYS A 19 7.12 7.38 -1.28
N VAL A 20 8.40 7.49 -1.61
CA VAL A 20 8.85 8.63 -2.39
C VAL A 20 8.19 8.59 -3.76
N LEU A 21 8.18 7.43 -4.40
CA LEU A 21 7.60 7.31 -5.73
C LEU A 21 6.09 7.56 -5.71
N TRP A 22 5.41 7.12 -4.66
CA TRP A 22 3.97 7.37 -4.56
C TRP A 22 3.69 8.86 -4.36
N ASP A 23 4.56 9.55 -3.64
CA ASP A 23 4.35 10.97 -3.38
C ASP A 23 4.74 11.84 -4.58
N THR A 24 5.85 11.54 -5.22
CA THR A 24 6.37 12.42 -6.26
C THR A 24 6.06 11.99 -7.67
N GLY A 25 5.72 10.72 -7.86
CA GLY A 25 5.57 10.18 -9.20
C GLY A 25 6.92 9.72 -9.71
N PRO A 26 7.04 9.49 -11.01
CA PRO A 26 8.27 8.94 -11.57
C PRO A 26 9.49 9.77 -11.19
N ALA A 27 10.59 9.12 -10.88
CA ALA A 27 11.78 9.81 -10.41
C ALA A 27 13.05 9.02 -10.73
N THR A 28 14.14 9.73 -10.88
CA THR A 28 15.44 9.12 -11.11
C THR A 28 16.03 8.68 -9.77
N VAL A 29 17.11 7.91 -9.84
CA VAL A 29 17.80 7.47 -8.61
C VAL A 29 18.20 8.69 -7.79
N GLN A 30 18.72 9.70 -8.46
CA GLN A 30 19.18 10.90 -7.76
C GLN A 30 18.03 11.61 -7.06
N ALA A 31 16.90 11.73 -7.74
CA ALA A 31 15.75 12.39 -7.15
C ALA A 31 15.22 11.60 -5.95
N VAL A 32 15.20 10.27 -6.05
CA VAL A 32 14.75 9.45 -4.93
C VAL A 32 15.72 9.61 -3.76
N GLN A 33 17.02 9.57 -4.04
CA GLN A 33 18.01 9.72 -2.99
C GLN A 33 17.81 11.01 -2.23
N GLY A 34 17.52 12.08 -2.95
CA GLY A 34 17.37 13.38 -2.33
C GLY A 34 16.17 13.51 -1.44
N ARG A 35 15.16 12.65 -1.63
CA ARG A 35 13.95 12.73 -0.83
C ARG A 35 13.84 11.70 0.27
N LEU A 36 14.75 10.74 0.30
CA LEU A 36 14.70 9.74 1.35
C LEU A 36 15.09 10.36 2.69
N PRO A 37 14.37 10.00 3.76
CA PRO A 37 14.69 10.56 5.06
C PRO A 37 15.89 9.87 5.66
N GLY A 38 16.41 10.46 6.72
CA GLY A 38 17.49 9.83 7.46
C GLY A 38 18.81 10.55 7.33
N GLN A 39 19.62 10.37 8.35
CA GLN A 39 20.95 10.93 8.39
C GLN A 39 21.85 9.84 8.93
N PRO A 40 22.95 9.56 8.25
CA PRO A 40 23.38 10.23 7.04
C PRO A 40 22.56 9.77 5.84
N ARG A 41 22.64 10.52 4.75
CA ARG A 41 21.92 10.18 3.55
C ARG A 41 22.45 8.89 2.96
N LEU A 42 21.58 8.09 2.42
CA LEU A 42 21.98 6.85 1.78
C LEU A 42 22.80 7.13 0.53
N ALA A 43 23.75 6.26 0.24
CA ALA A 43 24.59 6.43 -0.93
C ALA A 43 23.76 6.21 -2.20
N TYR A 44 24.17 6.88 -3.25
CA TYR A 44 23.52 6.74 -4.54
C TYR A 44 23.47 5.27 -4.98
N THR A 45 24.58 4.56 -4.82
CA THR A 45 24.64 3.17 -5.24
C THR A 45 23.69 2.28 -4.45
N THR A 46 23.48 2.62 -3.18
CA THR A 46 22.54 1.85 -2.37
C THR A 46 21.11 2.06 -2.90
N VAL A 47 20.75 3.30 -3.19
CA VAL A 47 19.43 3.59 -3.71
C VAL A 47 19.25 2.93 -5.09
N GLN A 48 20.28 2.99 -5.91
CA GLN A 48 20.23 2.39 -7.23
C GLN A 48 20.02 0.88 -7.14
N THR A 49 20.75 0.24 -6.23
CA THR A 49 20.61 -1.20 -6.03
C THR A 49 19.20 -1.54 -5.58
N MET A 50 18.65 -0.75 -4.65
CA MET A 50 17.31 -1.02 -4.16
C MET A 50 16.25 -0.83 -5.24
N LEU A 51 16.42 0.18 -6.08
CA LEU A 51 15.47 0.38 -7.18
C LEU A 51 15.56 -0.75 -8.19
N ASN A 52 16.76 -1.28 -8.42
CA ASN A 52 16.90 -2.41 -9.31
C ASN A 52 16.25 -3.66 -8.73
N ILE A 53 16.33 -3.83 -7.42
CA ILE A 53 15.66 -4.94 -6.76
C ILE A 53 14.16 -4.80 -6.90
N LEU A 54 13.63 -3.59 -6.69
CA LEU A 54 12.21 -3.35 -6.83
C LEU A 54 11.75 -3.59 -8.27
N TYR A 55 12.60 -3.26 -9.21
CA TYR A 55 12.30 -3.49 -10.61
C TYR A 55 12.20 -4.99 -10.89
N ARG A 56 13.12 -5.78 -10.36
CA ARG A 56 13.07 -7.21 -10.55
C ARG A 56 11.88 -7.85 -9.84
N LYS A 57 11.44 -7.24 -8.74
CA LYS A 57 10.25 -7.72 -8.04
C LYS A 57 8.98 -7.22 -8.70
N GLU A 58 9.13 -6.45 -9.77
CA GLU A 58 7.99 -5.91 -10.51
C GLU A 58 7.13 -4.94 -9.68
N LYS A 59 7.76 -4.28 -8.71
CA LYS A 59 7.07 -3.27 -7.93
C LYS A 59 7.19 -1.89 -8.54
N VAL A 60 8.20 -1.71 -9.40
CA VAL A 60 8.39 -0.49 -10.14
C VAL A 60 8.70 -0.84 -11.58
N ASP A 61 8.46 0.10 -12.47
CA ASP A 61 8.87 -0.02 -13.86
C ASP A 61 9.85 1.13 -14.09
N ARG A 62 10.51 1.15 -15.22
CA ARG A 62 11.47 2.20 -15.51
C ARG A 62 11.52 2.50 -16.99
N THR A 63 11.85 3.73 -17.29
CA THR A 63 11.97 4.21 -18.67
C THR A 63 13.28 4.94 -18.75
N LEU A 64 14.04 4.67 -19.81
CA LEU A 64 15.31 5.37 -20.00
C LEU A 64 15.00 6.73 -20.60
N LYS A 65 15.42 7.78 -19.91
CA LYS A 65 15.25 9.13 -20.40
C LYS A 65 16.59 9.79 -20.43
N GLN A 66 16.99 10.20 -21.62
CA GLN A 66 18.30 10.75 -21.80
C GLN A 66 19.33 9.73 -21.35
N ARG A 67 19.99 9.90 -20.26
CA ARG A 67 20.99 8.94 -19.85
C ARG A 67 20.70 8.31 -18.51
N ALA A 68 19.50 8.47 -18.03
CA ALA A 68 19.15 7.95 -16.71
C ALA A 68 17.82 7.26 -16.77
N TYR A 69 17.66 6.26 -15.94
CA TYR A 69 16.37 5.61 -15.80
C TYR A 69 15.50 6.43 -14.88
N GLU A 70 14.24 6.54 -15.25
CA GLU A 70 13.24 7.14 -14.41
C GLU A 70 12.34 6.01 -13.97
N TYR A 71 12.18 5.83 -12.67
CA TYR A 71 11.43 4.73 -12.10
C TYR A 71 10.05 5.21 -11.68
N ARG A 72 9.05 4.38 -11.85
CA ARG A 72 7.71 4.70 -11.40
C ARG A 72 7.09 3.49 -10.74
N ALA A 73 6.25 3.71 -9.76
CA ALA A 73 5.62 2.63 -9.02
C ALA A 73 4.58 1.93 -9.88
N THR A 74 4.63 0.61 -9.92
CA THR A 74 3.57 -0.18 -10.54
C THR A 74 2.65 -0.74 -9.48
N LEU A 75 3.15 -0.84 -8.24
CA LEU A 75 2.36 -1.28 -7.12
C LEU A 75 1.81 -0.03 -6.43
N SER A 76 0.49 0.09 -6.34
CA SER A 76 -0.10 1.26 -5.72
C SER A 76 0.04 1.19 -4.20
N ARG A 77 -0.06 2.35 -3.55
CA ARG A 77 -0.01 2.40 -2.09
C ARG A 77 -1.12 1.55 -1.49
N ASN A 78 -2.33 1.66 -2.01
CA ASN A 78 -3.44 0.90 -1.46
C ASN A 78 -3.26 -0.60 -1.62
N LYS A 79 -2.72 -1.02 -2.75
CA LYS A 79 -2.50 -2.45 -2.95
C LYS A 79 -1.42 -2.94 -2.01
N ALA A 80 -0.36 -2.15 -1.81
CA ALA A 80 0.71 -2.50 -0.90
C ALA A 80 0.16 -2.61 0.53
N ALA A 81 -0.71 -1.68 0.92
CA ALA A 81 -1.29 -1.69 2.25
C ALA A 81 -2.15 -2.94 2.44
N ARG A 82 -2.95 -3.29 1.44
CA ARG A 82 -3.79 -4.48 1.57
C ARG A 82 -2.97 -5.75 1.69
N GLN A 83 -1.85 -5.83 0.95
CA GLN A 83 -1.00 -6.99 1.05
C GLN A 83 -0.36 -7.09 2.43
N THR A 84 0.07 -5.96 2.97
CA THR A 84 0.68 -5.94 4.28
C THR A 84 -0.33 -6.32 5.36
N ILE A 85 -1.55 -5.79 5.26
CA ILE A 85 -2.59 -6.13 6.23
C ILE A 85 -2.90 -7.61 6.19
N ARG A 86 -3.03 -8.17 4.99
CA ARG A 86 -3.32 -9.59 4.87
C ARG A 86 -2.20 -10.41 5.50
N ASP A 87 -0.96 -9.98 5.29
CA ASP A 87 0.18 -10.69 5.81
C ASP A 87 0.19 -10.65 7.35
N VAL A 88 -0.10 -9.48 7.91
CA VAL A 88 -0.14 -9.35 9.36
C VAL A 88 -1.26 -10.21 9.94
N VAL A 89 -2.43 -10.20 9.31
CA VAL A 89 -3.56 -10.98 9.78
C VAL A 89 -3.21 -12.46 9.75
N ASP A 90 -2.59 -12.91 8.66
CA ASP A 90 -2.25 -14.32 8.54
C ASP A 90 -1.15 -14.76 9.50
N ARG A 91 -0.13 -13.95 9.64
CA ARG A 91 1.02 -14.34 10.45
C ARG A 91 0.84 -14.14 11.93
N LEU A 92 0.24 -13.04 12.32
CA LEU A 92 0.16 -12.70 13.73
C LEU A 92 -1.20 -12.94 14.35
N PHE A 93 -2.24 -13.01 13.55
CA PHE A 93 -3.58 -13.16 14.08
C PHE A 93 -4.30 -14.39 13.56
N GLY A 94 -3.52 -15.36 13.10
CA GLY A 94 -4.10 -16.63 12.71
C GLY A 94 -5.19 -16.54 11.65
N GLY A 95 -5.13 -15.54 10.81
CA GLY A 95 -6.12 -15.35 9.76
C GLY A 95 -7.37 -14.61 10.21
N SER A 96 -7.39 -14.12 11.44
CA SER A 96 -8.58 -13.45 11.97
C SER A 96 -8.46 -11.95 11.91
N ALA A 97 -9.22 -11.33 11.02
CA ALA A 97 -9.25 -9.87 10.93
C ALA A 97 -9.86 -9.27 12.19
N GLU A 98 -10.81 -9.99 12.82
CA GLU A 98 -11.40 -9.50 14.05
C GLU A 98 -10.37 -9.37 15.13
N SER A 99 -9.42 -10.33 15.20
CA SER A 99 -8.37 -10.26 16.21
C SER A 99 -7.49 -9.04 15.98
N LEU A 100 -7.25 -8.68 14.72
CA LEU A 100 -6.48 -7.49 14.41
C LEU A 100 -7.21 -6.25 14.94
N VAL A 101 -8.52 -6.17 14.69
CA VAL A 101 -9.31 -5.01 15.12
C VAL A 101 -9.30 -4.93 16.65
N MET A 102 -9.46 -6.07 17.32
CA MET A 102 -9.44 -6.07 18.79
C MET A 102 -8.09 -5.60 19.31
N SER A 103 -7.00 -5.99 18.64
CA SER A 103 -5.69 -5.56 19.04
C SER A 103 -5.53 -4.05 18.88
N LEU A 104 -6.13 -3.49 17.84
CA LEU A 104 -6.08 -2.04 17.64
C LEU A 104 -6.80 -1.31 18.76
N VAL A 105 -7.92 -1.85 19.22
CA VAL A 105 -8.66 -1.26 20.31
C VAL A 105 -7.89 -1.41 21.62
N GLU A 106 -7.36 -2.59 21.87
CA GLU A 106 -6.62 -2.83 23.09
C GLU A 106 -5.37 -1.98 23.21
N SER A 107 -4.72 -1.71 22.09
CA SER A 107 -3.52 -0.90 22.09
C SER A 107 -3.83 0.60 21.96
N ARG A 108 -5.13 0.92 22.03
CA ARG A 108 -5.58 2.31 22.00
C ARG A 108 -5.26 3.06 20.71
N GLN A 109 -5.09 2.34 19.63
CA GLN A 109 -4.93 2.98 18.34
C GLN A 109 -6.28 3.26 17.73
N LEU A 110 -7.31 2.58 18.21
CA LEU A 110 -8.66 2.76 17.72
C LEU A 110 -9.59 2.70 18.92
N SER A 111 -10.36 3.76 19.15
CA SER A 111 -11.28 3.75 20.29
C SER A 111 -12.56 3.02 19.93
N PRO A 112 -13.26 2.49 20.94
CA PRO A 112 -14.53 1.83 20.67
C PRO A 112 -15.55 2.78 20.01
N GLU A 113 -15.53 4.05 20.39
CA GLU A 113 -16.43 5.02 19.82
C GLU A 113 -16.13 5.23 18.33
N ARG A 114 -14.84 5.32 18.01
CA ARG A 114 -14.47 5.51 16.62
C ARG A 114 -14.77 4.27 15.81
N LEU A 115 -14.61 3.09 16.41
CA LEU A 115 -14.93 1.86 15.74
C LEU A 115 -16.41 1.81 15.39
N ALA A 116 -17.26 2.23 16.33
CA ALA A 116 -18.70 2.25 16.06
C ALA A 116 -19.03 3.20 14.94
N GLU A 117 -18.35 4.33 14.90
CA GLU A 117 -18.59 5.31 13.87
C GLU A 117 -18.16 4.78 12.51
N LEU A 118 -17.01 4.10 12.46
CA LEU A 118 -16.53 3.52 11.22
C LEU A 118 -17.47 2.43 10.74
N THR A 119 -18.04 1.66 11.66
CA THR A 119 -18.98 0.63 11.30
C THR A 119 -20.19 1.24 10.58
N ARG A 120 -20.69 2.35 11.09
CA ARG A 120 -21.80 3.00 10.45
C ARG A 120 -21.44 3.53 9.08
N LEU A 121 -20.23 4.07 8.93
CA LEU A 121 -19.81 4.60 7.65
C LEU A 121 -19.70 3.47 6.61
N VAL A 122 -19.22 2.32 7.04
CA VAL A 122 -19.08 1.19 6.13
C VAL A 122 -20.48 0.72 5.69
N GLU A 123 -21.42 0.64 6.62
CA GLU A 123 -22.76 0.25 6.28
C GLU A 123 -23.41 1.23 5.31
N GLN A 124 -23.21 2.50 5.52
CA GLN A 124 -23.77 3.49 4.64
C GLN A 124 -23.13 3.42 3.27
N ALA A 125 -21.86 3.18 3.20
CA ALA A 125 -21.18 3.10 1.93
C ALA A 125 -21.66 1.92 1.10
N GLN A 126 -22.03 0.84 1.75
CA GLN A 126 -22.49 -0.31 1.02
C GLN A 126 -23.95 -0.20 0.59
N ARG A 127 -24.79 0.38 1.40
CA ARG A 127 -26.17 0.53 1.05
C ARG A 127 -26.42 1.28 -0.22
N PRO A 128 -25.88 2.44 -0.40
CA PRO A 128 -26.13 3.23 -1.56
C PRO A 128 -25.83 2.53 -2.86
N LYS A 129 -24.80 1.75 -2.86
CA LYS A 129 -24.43 1.07 -4.05
C LYS A 129 -25.46 0.07 -4.47
N LEU A 130 -25.95 -0.67 -3.57
CA LEU A 130 -26.93 -1.65 -3.89
C LEU A 130 -28.28 -1.07 -4.13
N SER A 131 -28.71 -0.26 -3.27
CA SER A 131 -30.01 0.33 -3.37
C SER A 131 -30.27 1.11 -4.61
N PRO A 132 -29.53 2.08 -4.88
CA PRO A 132 -29.79 2.94 -6.00
C PRO A 132 -29.94 2.23 -7.31
N ARG A 133 -29.05 1.39 -7.61
CA ARG A 133 -29.13 0.72 -8.85
C ARG A 133 -30.35 -0.10 -9.04
N LYS A 134 -30.64 -0.89 -8.11
CA LYS A 134 -31.78 -1.69 -8.23
C LYS A 134 -33.00 -0.85 -8.14
N GLY A 135 -33.05 -0.04 -7.23
CA GLY A 135 -34.21 0.79 -7.04
C GLY A 135 -34.62 1.47 -8.29
N GLU A 136 -33.78 2.24 -8.81
CA GLU A 136 -34.12 2.95 -9.95
C GLU A 136 -34.54 2.10 -11.05
N ASN A 137 -33.95 1.04 -11.24
CA ASN A 137 -34.34 0.21 -12.31
C ASN A 137 -35.74 -0.23 -12.10
N ARG A 138 -36.06 -0.74 -10.99
CA ARG A 138 -37.32 -1.20 -10.76
C ARG A 138 -38.29 -0.13 -10.78
N GLU A 139 -38.01 0.92 -10.25
CA GLU A 139 -38.92 1.97 -10.22
C GLU A 139 -39.31 2.28 -11.54
N GLY A 140 -38.42 2.40 -12.37
CA GLY A 140 -38.73 2.70 -13.70
C GLY A 140 -39.78 1.82 -14.23
N LYS A 141 -39.62 0.58 -14.09
CA LYS A 141 -40.56 -0.25 -14.63
C LYS A 141 -41.66 -0.44 -13.74
N GLY A 142 -41.41 -0.28 -12.53
CA GLY A 142 -42.48 -0.44 -11.60
C GLY A 142 -43.64 0.20 -12.02
#